data_2967ad35927fd77fb8e9deb4a34ce5a6
#
_entry.id   2967ad35927fd77fb8e9deb4a34ce5a6
#
_cell.length_a   1.000
_cell.length_b   1.000
_cell.length_c   1.000
_cell.angle_alpha   90.00
_cell.angle_beta   90.00
_cell.angle_gamma   90.00
#
_symmetry.space_group_name_H-M   'P 1'
#
loop_
_entity.id
_entity.type
_entity.pdbx_description
1 polymer ?
#
loop_
_entity_poly.entity_id
_entity_poly.type
_entity_poly.pdbx_seq_one_letter_code
_entity_poly.pdbx_strand_id
1 'polypeptide(L)'
;MTPIITSFDHVLIGVQDLEAARQNWEKLGFAACPRGRHIGWGTANYCLMFSENYIELIGIVDPSQFTNNLDKFLEERDEGLLGLAYRSEDVEGDVALLRQRGLTVEGPKDLARIIEHPEGELRPRFRLMHFDPASRPGLLAFACPHL
;
A
#
# COMPACT_ATOMS: atom_id res chain seq x y z
N MET A 1 -23.28 -14.97 -5.68
CA MET A 1 -22.58 -13.85 -6.37
C MET A 1 -21.14 -14.28 -6.63
N THR A 2 -20.66 -14.16 -7.85
CA THR A 2 -19.27 -14.49 -8.18
C THR A 2 -18.31 -13.50 -7.50
N PRO A 3 -17.28 -13.95 -6.79
CA PRO A 3 -16.30 -13.06 -6.21
C PRO A 3 -15.50 -12.33 -7.31
N ILE A 4 -15.19 -11.06 -7.06
CA ILE A 4 -14.35 -10.24 -7.95
C ILE A 4 -12.91 -10.26 -7.43
N ILE A 5 -12.74 -10.01 -6.14
CA ILE A 5 -11.43 -10.06 -5.48
C ILE A 5 -11.25 -11.46 -4.90
N THR A 6 -10.22 -12.17 -5.35
CA THR A 6 -10.00 -13.58 -5.00
C THR A 6 -8.65 -13.83 -4.34
N SER A 7 -7.77 -12.84 -4.27
CA SER A 7 -6.46 -13.01 -3.67
C SER A 7 -5.97 -11.73 -2.98
N PHE A 8 -4.98 -11.92 -2.14
CA PHE A 8 -4.39 -10.93 -1.26
C PHE A 8 -2.99 -10.56 -1.77
N ASP A 9 -2.64 -9.27 -1.73
CA ASP A 9 -1.35 -8.77 -2.19
C ASP A 9 -0.42 -8.41 -1.01
N HIS A 10 -0.83 -7.48 -0.16
CA HIS A 10 -0.01 -7.09 0.99
C HIS A 10 -0.83 -6.44 2.12
N VAL A 11 -0.20 -6.40 3.29
CA VAL A 11 -0.65 -5.66 4.48
C VAL A 11 0.13 -4.37 4.58
N LEU A 12 -0.53 -3.27 4.94
CA LEU A 12 0.13 -2.00 5.23
C LEU A 12 0.14 -1.75 6.75
N ILE A 13 1.33 -1.45 7.26
CA ILE A 13 1.55 -1.04 8.64
C ILE A 13 2.12 0.37 8.65
N GLY A 14 1.38 1.31 9.25
CA GLY A 14 1.84 2.68 9.45
C GLY A 14 2.79 2.77 10.64
N VAL A 15 3.94 3.41 10.46
CA VAL A 15 4.98 3.53 11.48
C VAL A 15 5.46 4.98 11.62
N GLN A 16 5.82 5.38 12.83
CA GLN A 16 6.31 6.73 13.12
C GLN A 16 7.73 6.95 12.60
N ASP A 17 8.62 5.99 12.86
CA ASP A 17 10.01 6.01 12.43
C ASP A 17 10.26 4.79 11.53
N LEU A 18 10.36 5.05 10.24
CA LEU A 18 10.47 4.00 9.24
C LEU A 18 11.77 3.19 9.38
N GLU A 19 12.90 3.84 9.68
CA GLU A 19 14.19 3.15 9.84
C GLU A 19 14.24 2.32 11.13
N ALA A 20 13.70 2.84 12.22
CA ALA A 20 13.60 2.09 13.48
C ALA A 20 12.66 0.87 13.30
N ALA A 21 11.55 1.03 12.62
CA ALA A 21 10.64 -0.08 12.31
C ALA A 21 11.33 -1.16 11.47
N ARG A 22 12.04 -0.79 10.40
CA ARG A 22 12.83 -1.74 9.61
C ARG A 22 13.79 -2.55 10.47
N GLN A 23 14.58 -1.88 11.31
CA GLN A 23 15.55 -2.55 12.19
C GLN A 23 14.86 -3.49 13.18
N ASN A 24 13.73 -3.09 13.77
CA ASN A 24 12.99 -3.93 14.71
C ASN A 24 12.44 -5.20 14.03
N TRP A 25 11.86 -5.07 12.84
CA TRP A 25 11.35 -6.21 12.09
C TRP A 25 12.48 -7.15 11.63
N GLU A 26 13.63 -6.62 11.24
CA GLU A 26 14.80 -7.45 10.90
C GLU A 26 15.31 -8.24 12.13
N LYS A 27 15.31 -7.64 13.32
CA LYS A 27 15.63 -8.37 14.56
C LYS A 27 14.65 -9.50 14.87
N LEU A 28 13.42 -9.39 14.42
CA LEU A 28 12.42 -10.46 14.55
C LEU A 28 12.61 -11.58 13.51
N GLY A 29 13.55 -11.44 12.57
CA GLY A 29 13.86 -12.46 11.58
C GLY A 29 13.29 -12.20 10.19
N PHE A 30 12.66 -11.05 9.94
CA PHE A 30 12.17 -10.69 8.61
C PHE A 30 13.28 -10.06 7.76
N ALA A 31 13.19 -10.24 6.44
CA ALA A 31 14.10 -9.63 5.48
C ALA A 31 13.41 -8.42 4.81
N ALA A 32 13.97 -7.23 5.00
CA ALA A 32 13.50 -6.02 4.33
C ALA A 32 14.15 -5.86 2.95
N CYS A 33 13.34 -5.53 1.96
CA CYS A 33 13.82 -5.07 0.66
C CYS A 33 14.46 -3.68 0.78
N PRO A 34 15.23 -3.22 -0.23
CA PRO A 34 15.68 -1.84 -0.28
C PRO A 34 14.52 -0.86 -0.16
N ARG A 35 14.79 0.33 0.39
CA ARG A 35 13.78 1.35 0.63
C ARG A 35 13.09 1.78 -0.66
N GLY A 36 11.76 1.82 -0.64
CA GLY A 36 10.95 2.42 -1.66
C GLY A 36 10.45 3.80 -1.23
N ARG A 37 10.28 4.70 -2.18
CA ARG A 37 9.61 6.00 -1.97
C ARG A 37 8.58 6.25 -3.05
N HIS A 38 7.45 6.82 -2.66
CA HIS A 38 6.39 7.16 -3.59
C HIS A 38 6.75 8.47 -4.31
N ILE A 39 6.68 8.46 -5.64
CA ILE A 39 7.05 9.63 -6.46
C ILE A 39 6.03 10.74 -6.22
N GLY A 40 6.53 11.93 -5.84
CA GLY A 40 5.70 13.10 -5.56
C GLY A 40 4.97 13.08 -4.22
N TRP A 41 5.26 12.09 -3.35
CA TRP A 41 4.67 11.98 -2.03
C TRP A 41 5.73 12.10 -0.93
N GLY A 42 5.29 12.42 0.29
CA GLY A 42 6.18 12.47 1.47
C GLY A 42 6.35 11.13 2.17
N THR A 43 5.95 10.03 1.57
CA THR A 43 5.99 8.70 2.17
C THR A 43 7.05 7.81 1.52
N ALA A 44 7.63 6.94 2.34
CA ALA A 44 8.54 5.87 1.92
C ALA A 44 8.15 4.56 2.60
N ASN A 45 8.69 3.46 2.13
CA ASN A 45 8.34 2.15 2.64
C ASN A 45 9.52 1.16 2.65
N TYR A 46 9.35 0.11 3.46
CA TYR A 46 10.11 -1.13 3.37
C TYR A 46 9.14 -2.30 3.22
N CYS A 47 9.39 -3.18 2.26
CA CYS A 47 8.61 -4.39 2.04
C CYS A 47 9.33 -5.59 2.65
N LEU A 48 8.60 -6.35 3.49
CA LEU A 48 9.03 -7.61 4.06
C LEU A 48 8.41 -8.72 3.21
N MET A 49 9.20 -9.30 2.30
CA MET A 49 8.70 -10.16 1.24
C MET A 49 8.52 -11.62 1.68
N PHE A 50 7.40 -12.20 1.28
CA PHE A 50 7.14 -13.64 1.26
C PHE A 50 7.04 -14.13 -0.17
N SER A 51 6.74 -15.41 -0.39
CA SER A 51 6.70 -15.99 -1.75
C SER A 51 5.65 -15.37 -2.65
N GLU A 52 4.48 -15.01 -2.12
CA GLU A 52 3.34 -14.52 -2.93
C GLU A 52 2.77 -13.19 -2.47
N ASN A 53 3.13 -12.73 -1.27
CA ASN A 53 2.64 -11.49 -0.67
C ASN A 53 3.71 -10.85 0.22
N TYR A 54 3.41 -9.71 0.82
CA TYR A 54 4.37 -9.02 1.67
C TYR A 54 3.68 -8.16 2.73
N ILE A 55 4.46 -7.74 3.71
CA ILE A 55 4.10 -6.69 4.66
C ILE A 55 4.79 -5.40 4.20
N GLU A 56 4.06 -4.31 4.09
CA GLU A 56 4.60 -2.99 3.78
C GLU A 56 4.64 -2.14 5.06
N LEU A 57 5.85 -1.80 5.50
CA LEU A 57 6.04 -0.76 6.51
C LEU A 57 6.08 0.58 5.79
N ILE A 58 5.17 1.49 6.14
CA ILE A 58 5.07 2.81 5.51
C ILE A 58 5.20 3.92 6.56
N GLY A 59 6.03 4.90 6.27
CA GLY A 59 6.29 6.05 7.13
C GLY A 59 6.42 7.35 6.35
N ILE A 60 6.36 8.47 7.06
CA ILE A 60 6.54 9.80 6.50
C ILE A 60 8.01 10.17 6.59
N VAL A 61 8.61 10.53 5.45
CA VAL A 61 10.00 10.99 5.33
C VAL A 61 10.10 12.46 4.97
N ASP A 62 9.04 13.04 4.42
CA ASP A 62 8.91 14.47 4.15
C ASP A 62 7.47 14.94 4.45
N PRO A 63 7.22 15.50 5.65
CA PRO A 63 5.88 15.91 6.04
C PRO A 63 5.36 17.15 5.29
N SER A 64 6.20 17.83 4.52
CA SER A 64 5.78 18.96 3.68
C SER A 64 5.07 18.53 2.39
N GLN A 65 5.20 17.27 2.00
CA GLN A 65 4.56 16.71 0.81
C GLN A 65 3.31 15.91 1.14
N PHE A 66 2.59 15.49 0.10
CA PHE A 66 1.38 14.70 0.24
C PHE A 66 1.65 13.36 0.93
N THR A 67 0.90 13.06 1.99
CA THR A 67 1.09 11.84 2.80
C THR A 67 -0.04 10.82 2.66
N ASN A 68 -1.06 11.13 1.87
CA ASN A 68 -2.27 10.33 1.71
C ASN A 68 -2.97 10.01 3.04
N ASN A 69 -3.07 11.00 3.92
CA ASN A 69 -3.64 10.90 5.26
C ASN A 69 -2.89 9.99 6.25
N LEU A 70 -1.68 9.56 5.93
CA LEU A 70 -0.86 8.80 6.89
C LEU A 70 -0.53 9.65 8.13
N ASP A 71 -0.32 10.96 7.97
CA ASP A 71 -0.12 11.90 9.07
C ASP A 71 -1.27 11.86 10.09
N LYS A 72 -2.51 11.90 9.62
CA LYS A 72 -3.70 11.80 10.48
C LYS A 72 -3.80 10.43 11.15
N PHE A 73 -3.55 9.36 10.41
CA PHE A 73 -3.54 8.01 10.99
C PHE A 73 -2.55 7.90 12.15
N LEU A 74 -1.32 8.35 11.95
CA LEU A 74 -0.26 8.29 12.97
C LEU A 74 -0.56 9.18 14.17
N GLU A 75 -1.16 10.36 13.94
CA GLU A 75 -1.59 11.26 15.02
C GLU A 75 -2.71 10.65 15.88
N GLU A 76 -3.70 10.03 15.25
CA GLU A 76 -4.89 9.50 15.93
C GLU A 76 -4.68 8.10 16.53
N ARG A 77 -3.88 7.27 15.91
CA ARG A 77 -3.76 5.84 16.20
C ARG A 77 -2.35 5.38 16.56
N ASP A 78 -1.38 6.28 16.54
CA ASP A 78 0.04 6.01 16.71
C ASP A 78 0.56 5.09 15.58
N GLU A 79 0.93 3.85 15.88
CA GLU A 79 1.41 2.89 14.88
C GLU A 79 0.46 1.70 14.80
N GLY A 80 0.48 0.98 13.68
CA GLY A 80 -0.26 -0.27 13.56
C GLY A 80 -0.83 -0.53 12.18
N LEU A 81 -1.80 -1.44 12.12
CA LEU A 81 -2.45 -1.85 10.90
C LEU A 81 -3.16 -0.67 10.23
N LEU A 82 -2.66 -0.27 9.07
CA LEU A 82 -3.21 0.81 8.26
C LEU A 82 -4.23 0.28 7.26
N GLY A 83 -3.95 -0.84 6.59
CA GLY A 83 -4.81 -1.33 5.54
C GLY A 83 -4.39 -2.65 4.91
N LEU A 84 -5.21 -3.06 3.96
CA LEU A 84 -5.06 -4.29 3.18
C LEU A 84 -5.09 -3.96 1.70
N ALA A 85 -4.16 -4.52 0.93
CA ALA A 85 -4.16 -4.46 -0.52
C ALA A 85 -4.47 -5.83 -1.11
N TYR A 86 -5.37 -5.85 -2.07
CA TYR A 86 -5.81 -7.05 -2.75
C TYR A 86 -5.22 -7.12 -4.16
N ARG A 87 -5.08 -8.33 -4.66
CA ARG A 87 -4.63 -8.55 -6.03
C ARG A 87 -5.81 -8.42 -6.99
N SER A 88 -5.55 -7.82 -8.14
CA SER A 88 -6.49 -7.78 -9.27
C SER A 88 -5.71 -8.09 -10.54
N GLU A 89 -6.29 -8.88 -11.42
CA GLU A 89 -5.71 -9.17 -12.74
C GLU A 89 -6.27 -8.24 -13.83
N ASP A 90 -7.46 -7.67 -13.59
CA ASP A 90 -8.13 -6.72 -14.49
C ASP A 90 -8.83 -5.65 -13.68
N VAL A 91 -8.09 -4.64 -13.25
CA VAL A 91 -8.62 -3.58 -12.38
C VAL A 91 -9.73 -2.76 -13.06
N GLU A 92 -9.65 -2.54 -14.37
CA GLU A 92 -10.69 -1.85 -15.14
C GLU A 92 -11.99 -2.64 -15.13
N GLY A 93 -11.92 -3.94 -15.40
CA GLY A 93 -13.06 -4.84 -15.33
C GLY A 93 -13.65 -4.94 -13.93
N ASP A 94 -12.80 -5.04 -12.91
CA ASP A 94 -13.23 -5.10 -11.50
C ASP A 94 -13.95 -3.82 -11.08
N VAL A 95 -13.45 -2.65 -11.44
CA VAL A 95 -14.11 -1.36 -11.20
C VAL A 95 -15.48 -1.32 -11.86
N ALA A 96 -15.57 -1.74 -13.12
CA ALA A 96 -16.85 -1.76 -13.84
C ALA A 96 -17.86 -2.69 -13.17
N LEU A 97 -17.46 -3.89 -12.78
CA LEU A 97 -18.33 -4.87 -12.11
C LEU A 97 -18.79 -4.38 -10.73
N LEU A 98 -17.91 -3.79 -9.95
CA LEU A 98 -18.26 -3.25 -8.63
C LEU A 98 -19.26 -2.10 -8.74
N ARG A 99 -19.08 -1.21 -9.72
CA ARG A 99 -20.04 -0.13 -10.01
C ARG A 99 -21.39 -0.65 -10.46
N GLN A 100 -21.42 -1.69 -11.29
CA GLN A 100 -22.66 -2.36 -11.68
C GLN A 100 -23.43 -2.97 -10.48
N ARG A 101 -22.70 -3.37 -9.44
CA ARG A 101 -23.28 -3.84 -8.17
C ARG A 101 -23.72 -2.70 -7.24
N GLY A 102 -23.62 -1.46 -7.68
CA GLY A 102 -24.02 -0.28 -6.91
C GLY A 102 -22.99 0.19 -5.90
N LEU A 103 -21.73 -0.30 -5.98
CA LEU A 103 -20.67 0.12 -5.08
C LEU A 103 -19.93 1.35 -5.61
N THR A 104 -19.56 2.25 -4.72
CA THR A 104 -18.68 3.36 -5.02
C THR A 104 -17.24 2.89 -4.92
N VAL A 105 -16.47 3.04 -6.00
CA VAL A 105 -15.04 2.75 -6.05
C VAL A 105 -14.31 3.88 -6.75
N GLU A 106 -13.14 4.23 -6.25
CA GLU A 106 -12.25 5.20 -6.86
C GLU A 106 -11.19 4.51 -7.72
N GLY A 107 -10.90 5.11 -8.86
CA GLY A 107 -9.87 4.62 -9.77
C GLY A 107 -10.45 4.08 -11.08
N PRO A 108 -9.63 3.37 -11.88
CA PRO A 108 -8.21 3.10 -11.56
C PRO A 108 -7.34 4.35 -11.60
N LYS A 109 -6.33 4.40 -10.72
CA LYS A 109 -5.33 5.49 -10.64
C LYS A 109 -3.93 4.92 -10.71
N ASP A 110 -3.08 5.52 -11.52
CA ASP A 110 -1.68 5.10 -11.62
C ASP A 110 -0.86 5.63 -10.44
N LEU A 111 -0.01 4.78 -9.90
CA LEU A 111 0.98 5.10 -8.89
C LEU A 111 2.33 4.51 -9.30
N ALA A 112 3.40 5.24 -9.06
CA ALA A 112 4.75 4.77 -9.24
C ALA A 112 5.57 5.01 -7.98
N ARG A 113 6.56 4.14 -7.75
CA ARG A 113 7.54 4.35 -6.69
C ARG A 113 8.94 4.10 -7.21
N ILE A 114 9.92 4.54 -6.45
CA ILE A 114 11.34 4.27 -6.70
C ILE A 114 11.82 3.34 -5.60
N ILE A 115 12.44 2.23 -5.97
CA ILE A 115 13.15 1.35 -5.05
C ILE A 115 14.63 1.67 -5.16
N GLU A 116 15.25 2.05 -4.04
CA GLU A 116 16.66 2.41 -3.94
C GLU A 116 17.52 1.15 -3.85
N HIS A 117 17.67 0.44 -4.97
CA HIS A 117 18.48 -0.76 -5.04
C HIS A 117 19.98 -0.41 -5.17
N PRO A 118 20.91 -1.18 -4.55
CA PRO A 118 22.35 -0.92 -4.64
C PRO A 118 22.91 -0.85 -6.07
N GLU A 119 22.31 -1.56 -7.01
CA GLU A 119 22.72 -1.61 -8.44
C GLU A 119 22.00 -0.58 -9.31
N GLY A 120 21.17 0.29 -8.72
CA GLY A 120 20.42 1.32 -9.42
C GLY A 120 18.96 1.38 -8.98
N GLU A 121 18.24 2.40 -9.46
CA GLU A 121 16.85 2.59 -9.12
C GLU A 121 15.94 1.67 -9.95
N LEU A 122 15.02 0.98 -9.29
CA LEU A 122 13.90 0.31 -9.91
C LEU A 122 12.65 1.18 -9.79
N ARG A 123 11.80 1.19 -10.80
CA ARG A 123 10.60 2.03 -10.85
C ARG A 123 9.34 1.18 -11.10
N PRO A 124 8.89 0.39 -10.10
CA PRO A 124 7.65 -0.36 -10.24
C PRO A 124 6.45 0.60 -10.39
N ARG A 125 5.48 0.16 -11.19
CA ARG A 125 4.25 0.89 -11.47
C ARG A 125 3.06 0.05 -11.05
N PHE A 126 2.02 0.73 -10.60
CA PHE A 126 0.79 0.13 -10.09
C PHE A 126 -0.41 0.89 -10.64
N ARG A 127 -1.54 0.23 -10.70
CA ARG A 127 -2.81 0.85 -11.07
C ARG A 127 -3.84 0.53 -10.00
N LEU A 128 -4.14 1.49 -9.14
CA LEU A 128 -4.89 1.27 -7.91
C LEU A 128 -6.39 1.50 -8.09
N MET A 129 -7.19 0.66 -7.43
CA MET A 129 -8.60 0.86 -7.19
C MET A 129 -8.85 0.91 -5.68
N HIS A 130 -9.48 1.97 -5.20
CA HIS A 130 -9.81 2.13 -3.77
C HIS A 130 -11.29 1.88 -3.53
N PHE A 131 -11.59 1.08 -2.50
CA PHE A 131 -12.95 0.91 -2.00
C PHE A 131 -13.40 2.16 -1.24
N ASP A 132 -14.69 2.49 -1.33
CA ASP A 132 -15.28 3.58 -0.55
C ASP A 132 -15.04 3.37 0.95
N PRO A 133 -14.55 4.39 1.68
CA PRO A 133 -14.41 4.33 3.13
C PRO A 133 -15.66 3.88 3.89
N ALA A 134 -16.86 4.21 3.42
CA ALA A 134 -18.11 3.76 4.02
C ALA A 134 -18.30 2.23 3.95
N SER A 135 -17.70 1.57 2.96
CA SER A 135 -17.77 0.12 2.77
C SER A 135 -16.71 -0.66 3.54
N ARG A 136 -15.73 0.03 4.13
CA ARG A 136 -14.58 -0.55 4.83
C ARG A 136 -14.21 0.23 6.09
N PRO A 137 -15.12 0.44 7.02
CA PRO A 137 -14.87 1.32 8.15
C PRO A 137 -13.65 0.90 8.99
N GLY A 138 -12.80 1.88 9.29
CA GLY A 138 -11.61 1.70 10.12
C GLY A 138 -10.41 1.06 9.44
N LEU A 139 -10.48 0.76 8.14
CA LEU A 139 -9.40 0.09 7.41
C LEU A 139 -9.24 0.65 6.00
N LEU A 140 -8.02 0.99 5.59
CA LEU A 140 -7.74 1.26 4.18
C LEU A 140 -7.82 -0.05 3.39
N ALA A 141 -8.56 -0.07 2.28
CA ALA A 141 -8.64 -1.24 1.41
C ALA A 141 -8.63 -0.82 -0.05
N PHE A 142 -7.79 -1.48 -0.85
CA PHE A 142 -7.64 -1.20 -2.27
C PHE A 142 -7.12 -2.43 -3.02
N ALA A 143 -7.30 -2.43 -4.34
CA ALA A 143 -6.65 -3.39 -5.23
C ALA A 143 -5.40 -2.75 -5.84
N CYS A 144 -4.33 -3.52 -5.95
CA CYS A 144 -3.01 -3.07 -6.36
C CYS A 144 -2.40 -4.02 -7.40
N PRO A 145 -2.90 -4.03 -8.65
CA PRO A 145 -2.22 -4.75 -9.72
C PRO A 145 -0.86 -4.12 -10.03
N HIS A 146 0.11 -4.98 -10.22
CA HIS A 146 1.45 -4.60 -10.65
C HIS A 146 1.49 -4.52 -12.18
N LEU A 147 2.08 -3.49 -12.73
CA LEU A 147 2.19 -3.25 -14.18
C LEU A 147 3.53 -3.67 -14.73
#